data_fdcdcae4243667a450b725612910e3cf
#
_entry.id   fdcdcae4243667a450b725612910e3cf
#
_cell.length_a   1.000
_cell.length_b   1.000
_cell.length_c   1.000
_cell.angle_alpha   90.00
_cell.angle_beta   90.00
_cell.angle_gamma   90.00
#
_symmetry.space_group_name_H-M   'P 1'
#
loop_
_entity.id
_entity.type
_entity.pdbx_description
1 polymer ?
#
loop_
_entity_poly.entity_id
_entity_poly.type
_entity_poly.pdbx_seq_one_letter_code
_entity_poly.pdbx_strand_id
1 'polypeptide(L)'
;MNKMKTLFITLLCMGAGTLSAQTADSTQTSPWTKEGFAGLKLTQVSLTNWAAGGDNSVAFDLQGTYQINYKKGKHLWNNRIELAYGLNKTGDDGTRKANDKIYLNTNYGYAIAKSWYASAFATFQTQFSPGYDYSVNKDVDISEFMAPAYLTTGLGFTYDPGKIFTVVLSPAAWRGTFVLNDRLSDEGAYGVDPGKHLLSSFGANLKGEAKYEFLKNMTVYSRLDLYSDYLHKPLNIDVNWEVQINMIINKWFSTTLTTNLMYDDDVKIVQKDGTKGSRVQFKEILGVGVQFNF
;
A
#
# COMPACT_ATOMS: atom_id res chain seq x y z
N MET A 1 11.68 -10.61 -24.40
CA MET A 1 10.56 -9.70 -24.09
C MET A 1 9.17 -10.35 -24.12
N ASN A 2 8.99 -11.53 -24.69
CA ASN A 2 7.65 -12.19 -24.80
C ASN A 2 7.26 -13.18 -23.68
N LYS A 3 8.19 -13.60 -22.81
CA LYS A 3 7.89 -14.59 -21.75
C LYS A 3 7.25 -14.00 -20.49
N MET A 4 7.41 -12.70 -20.25
CA MET A 4 6.83 -12.03 -19.06
C MET A 4 5.36 -11.66 -19.24
N LYS A 5 4.91 -11.42 -20.47
CA LYS A 5 3.49 -11.09 -20.78
C LYS A 5 2.56 -12.29 -20.58
N THR A 6 3.06 -13.51 -20.81
CA THR A 6 2.26 -14.74 -20.67
C THR A 6 2.09 -15.15 -19.20
N LEU A 7 3.03 -14.81 -18.32
CA LEU A 7 2.97 -15.14 -16.89
C LEU A 7 1.88 -14.35 -16.14
N PHE A 8 1.63 -13.11 -16.56
CA PHE A 8 0.64 -12.25 -15.92
C PHE A 8 -0.81 -12.68 -16.17
N ILE A 9 -1.11 -13.20 -17.38
CA ILE A 9 -2.47 -13.69 -17.75
C ILE A 9 -2.75 -15.02 -17.08
N THR A 10 -1.74 -15.88 -16.87
CA THR A 10 -1.92 -17.21 -16.28
C THR A 10 -2.16 -17.14 -14.76
N LEU A 11 -1.62 -16.14 -14.07
CA LEU A 11 -1.82 -15.97 -12.62
C LEU A 11 -3.24 -15.46 -12.28
N LEU A 12 -3.87 -14.72 -13.19
CA LEU A 12 -5.23 -14.21 -12.99
C LEU A 12 -6.32 -15.29 -13.21
N CYS A 13 -6.01 -16.35 -13.98
CA CYS A 13 -6.96 -17.43 -14.30
C CYS A 13 -6.96 -18.59 -13.30
N MET A 14 -5.94 -18.72 -12.42
CA MET A 14 -5.90 -19.82 -11.44
C MET A 14 -6.70 -19.55 -10.15
N GLY A 15 -7.33 -18.37 -10.00
CA GLY A 15 -8.16 -18.01 -8.85
C GLY A 15 -9.66 -18.34 -8.98
N ALA A 16 -10.13 -18.84 -10.14
CA ALA A 16 -11.51 -19.26 -10.32
C ALA A 16 -11.77 -20.69 -9.82
N GLY A 17 -11.29 -21.00 -8.61
CA GLY A 17 -11.74 -22.17 -7.87
C GLY A 17 -13.20 -22.00 -7.51
N THR A 18 -14.04 -22.94 -7.90
CA THR A 18 -15.47 -23.04 -7.62
C THR A 18 -15.78 -22.71 -6.17
N LEU A 19 -16.40 -21.56 -5.94
CA LEU A 19 -17.08 -21.22 -4.70
C LEU A 19 -18.29 -22.16 -4.56
N SER A 20 -18.09 -23.34 -4.00
CA SER A 20 -19.16 -24.18 -3.51
C SER A 20 -19.81 -23.44 -2.34
N ALA A 21 -21.03 -22.97 -2.53
CA ALA A 21 -21.88 -22.52 -1.44
C ALA A 21 -22.08 -23.70 -0.49
N GLN A 22 -21.32 -23.75 0.60
CA GLN A 22 -21.57 -24.67 1.69
C GLN A 22 -22.83 -24.17 2.42
N THR A 23 -23.88 -24.96 2.32
CA THR A 23 -25.07 -24.86 3.17
C THR A 23 -24.65 -24.87 4.62
N ALA A 24 -25.01 -23.81 5.33
CA ALA A 24 -24.79 -23.67 6.76
C ALA A 24 -25.52 -24.76 7.52
N ASP A 25 -24.80 -25.69 8.10
CA ASP A 25 -25.27 -26.45 9.24
C ASP A 25 -24.24 -26.37 10.36
N SER A 26 -24.79 -26.12 11.57
CA SER A 26 -24.10 -26.07 12.86
C SER A 26 -23.36 -24.78 13.26
N THR A 27 -23.79 -24.25 14.35
CA THR A 27 -23.48 -23.16 15.26
C THR A 27 -22.02 -23.05 15.79
N GLN A 28 -21.00 -23.44 15.05
CA GLN A 28 -19.61 -23.05 15.32
C GLN A 28 -19.18 -21.98 14.31
N THR A 29 -19.32 -20.71 14.70
CA THR A 29 -18.71 -19.62 13.93
C THR A 29 -17.22 -19.86 13.79
N SER A 30 -16.74 -19.96 12.55
CA SER A 30 -15.31 -20.12 12.26
C SER A 30 -14.51 -19.03 12.99
N PRO A 31 -13.38 -19.36 13.65
CA PRO A 31 -12.52 -18.35 14.25
C PRO A 31 -11.81 -17.46 13.21
N TRP A 32 -11.95 -17.80 11.94
CA TRP A 32 -11.39 -17.08 10.82
C TRP A 32 -12.44 -16.21 10.15
N THR A 33 -12.09 -14.94 9.93
CA THR A 33 -12.82 -14.03 9.04
C THR A 33 -11.98 -13.74 7.82
N LYS A 34 -12.61 -13.70 6.65
CA LYS A 34 -11.97 -13.43 5.37
C LYS A 34 -12.77 -12.35 4.68
N GLU A 35 -12.11 -11.34 4.20
CA GLU A 35 -12.72 -10.30 3.39
C GLU A 35 -11.73 -9.79 2.34
N GLY A 36 -12.24 -9.40 1.20
CA GLY A 36 -11.41 -8.84 0.17
C GLY A 36 -12.18 -8.10 -0.89
N PHE A 37 -11.46 -7.38 -1.70
CA PHE A 37 -11.98 -6.85 -2.95
C PHE A 37 -10.93 -6.91 -4.06
N ALA A 38 -11.40 -6.94 -5.29
CA ALA A 38 -10.62 -6.68 -6.49
C ALA A 38 -11.37 -5.68 -7.34
N GLY A 39 -10.70 -4.66 -7.85
CA GLY A 39 -11.31 -3.58 -8.61
C GLY A 39 -10.43 -3.10 -9.76
N LEU A 40 -11.09 -2.77 -10.87
CA LEU A 40 -10.50 -2.10 -12.03
C LEU A 40 -11.17 -0.75 -12.21
N LYS A 41 -10.37 0.31 -12.18
CA LYS A 41 -10.79 1.69 -12.38
C LYS A 41 -10.27 2.20 -13.70
N LEU A 42 -11.09 2.96 -14.40
CA LEU A 42 -10.78 3.58 -15.68
C LEU A 42 -11.08 5.08 -15.60
N THR A 43 -10.20 5.87 -16.19
CA THR A 43 -10.41 7.30 -16.42
C THR A 43 -10.05 7.60 -17.85
N GLN A 44 -10.93 8.32 -18.57
CA GLN A 44 -10.69 8.71 -19.96
C GLN A 44 -11.09 10.16 -20.17
N VAL A 45 -10.23 10.90 -20.86
CA VAL A 45 -10.51 12.21 -21.46
C VAL A 45 -10.38 12.06 -22.96
N SER A 46 -11.44 12.43 -23.70
CA SER A 46 -11.44 12.41 -25.17
C SER A 46 -11.90 13.75 -25.70
N LEU A 47 -11.05 14.41 -26.44
CA LEU A 47 -11.28 15.75 -27.01
C LEU A 47 -11.30 15.63 -28.54
N THR A 48 -12.38 16.11 -29.15
CA THR A 48 -12.52 16.17 -30.60
C THR A 48 -12.90 17.60 -30.98
N ASN A 49 -12.07 18.27 -31.76
CA ASN A 49 -12.26 19.67 -32.17
C ASN A 49 -12.47 20.64 -30.99
N TRP A 50 -11.81 20.35 -29.85
CA TRP A 50 -11.93 21.13 -28.63
C TRP A 50 -11.03 22.36 -28.69
N ALA A 51 -11.65 23.56 -28.87
CA ALA A 51 -10.92 24.82 -29.11
C ALA A 51 -10.14 25.34 -27.89
N ALA A 52 -10.51 24.91 -26.65
CA ALA A 52 -9.87 25.40 -25.44
C ALA A 52 -8.53 24.69 -25.12
N GLY A 53 -8.07 23.74 -25.98
CA GLY A 53 -6.84 22.98 -25.76
C GLY A 53 -7.00 21.81 -24.78
N GLY A 54 -5.92 21.09 -24.55
CA GLY A 54 -5.84 19.88 -23.70
C GLY A 54 -5.48 18.64 -24.51
N ASP A 55 -5.17 17.55 -23.82
CA ASP A 55 -4.75 16.28 -24.42
C ASP A 55 -5.76 15.17 -24.13
N ASN A 56 -5.89 14.24 -25.07
CA ASN A 56 -6.56 12.98 -24.84
C ASN A 56 -5.79 12.18 -23.81
N SER A 57 -6.49 11.55 -22.86
CA SER A 57 -5.84 10.72 -21.86
C SER A 57 -6.65 9.48 -21.53
N VAL A 58 -5.95 8.42 -21.16
CA VAL A 58 -6.55 7.21 -20.62
C VAL A 58 -5.68 6.70 -19.48
N ALA A 59 -6.33 6.34 -18.39
CA ALA A 59 -5.67 5.72 -17.25
C ALA A 59 -6.47 4.49 -16.80
N PHE A 60 -5.76 3.48 -16.31
CA PHE A 60 -6.36 2.37 -15.60
C PHE A 60 -5.60 2.10 -14.31
N ASP A 61 -6.31 1.61 -13.31
CA ASP A 61 -5.76 1.25 -12.01
C ASP A 61 -6.42 -0.05 -11.54
N LEU A 62 -5.61 -1.10 -11.38
CA LEU A 62 -6.00 -2.39 -10.84
C LEU A 62 -5.62 -2.43 -9.37
N GLN A 63 -6.57 -2.73 -8.50
CA GLN A 63 -6.36 -2.82 -7.06
C GLN A 63 -6.95 -4.11 -6.51
N GLY A 64 -6.29 -4.69 -5.51
CA GLY A 64 -6.79 -5.83 -4.77
C GLY A 64 -6.34 -5.77 -3.31
N THR A 65 -7.27 -6.08 -2.41
CA THR A 65 -6.99 -6.24 -0.98
C THR A 65 -7.58 -7.55 -0.51
N TYR A 66 -6.83 -8.29 0.28
CA TYR A 66 -7.32 -9.50 0.94
C TYR A 66 -6.89 -9.52 2.41
N GLN A 67 -7.84 -9.78 3.30
CA GLN A 67 -7.62 -9.89 4.72
C GLN A 67 -8.05 -11.27 5.21
N ILE A 68 -7.22 -11.86 6.05
CA ILE A 68 -7.49 -13.13 6.73
C ILE A 68 -7.18 -12.91 8.20
N ASN A 69 -8.22 -12.87 9.02
CA ASN A 69 -8.09 -12.60 10.44
C ASN A 69 -8.56 -13.80 11.25
N TYR A 70 -7.80 -14.14 12.28
CA TYR A 70 -8.11 -15.21 13.23
C TYR A 70 -8.33 -14.60 14.61
N LYS A 71 -9.42 -14.98 15.28
CA LYS A 71 -9.68 -14.60 16.68
C LYS A 71 -10.33 -15.76 17.42
N LYS A 72 -9.61 -16.37 18.36
CA LYS A 72 -10.12 -17.43 19.22
C LYS A 72 -9.41 -17.43 20.56
N GLY A 73 -10.18 -17.42 21.65
CA GLY A 73 -9.64 -17.40 23.01
C GLY A 73 -8.74 -16.18 23.23
N LYS A 74 -7.48 -16.43 23.54
CA LYS A 74 -6.48 -15.37 23.77
C LYS A 74 -5.69 -14.99 22.51
N HIS A 75 -5.95 -15.61 21.37
CA HIS A 75 -5.18 -15.41 20.15
C HIS A 75 -5.89 -14.49 19.19
N LEU A 76 -5.16 -13.51 18.67
CA LEU A 76 -5.52 -12.60 17.59
C LEU A 76 -4.44 -12.70 16.51
N TRP A 77 -4.82 -12.86 15.24
CA TRP A 77 -3.87 -12.84 14.14
C TRP A 77 -4.49 -12.15 12.92
N ASN A 78 -4.03 -10.96 12.64
CA ASN A 78 -4.53 -10.13 11.54
C ASN A 78 -3.52 -10.15 10.40
N ASN A 79 -3.99 -10.48 9.20
CA ASN A 79 -3.17 -10.50 8.00
C ASN A 79 -3.84 -9.70 6.90
N ARG A 80 -3.04 -8.94 6.13
CA ARG A 80 -3.51 -8.11 5.03
C ARG A 80 -2.52 -8.12 3.87
N ILE A 81 -3.04 -8.29 2.67
CA ILE A 81 -2.32 -8.18 1.40
C ILE A 81 -2.99 -7.08 0.60
N GLU A 82 -2.21 -6.14 0.08
CA GLU A 82 -2.67 -5.12 -0.85
C GLU A 82 -1.77 -5.12 -2.08
N LEU A 83 -2.39 -5.17 -3.24
CA LEU A 83 -1.72 -5.08 -4.53
C LEU A 83 -2.37 -3.98 -5.35
N ALA A 84 -1.57 -3.15 -5.98
CA ALA A 84 -2.07 -2.14 -6.90
C ALA A 84 -1.11 -1.95 -8.07
N TYR A 85 -1.67 -1.74 -9.26
CA TYR A 85 -0.88 -1.40 -10.45
C TYR A 85 -1.71 -0.53 -11.39
N GLY A 86 -1.21 0.65 -11.69
CA GLY A 86 -1.88 1.63 -12.53
C GLY A 86 -0.95 2.24 -13.57
N LEU A 87 -1.50 2.47 -14.75
CA LEU A 87 -0.83 3.14 -15.86
C LEU A 87 -1.70 4.28 -16.36
N ASN A 88 -1.05 5.34 -16.84
CA ASN A 88 -1.70 6.41 -17.58
C ASN A 88 -0.99 6.69 -18.90
N LYS A 89 -1.74 7.18 -19.87
CA LYS A 89 -1.23 7.72 -21.12
C LYS A 89 -1.92 9.04 -21.38
N THR A 90 -1.15 10.08 -21.68
CA THR A 90 -1.64 11.43 -21.99
C THR A 90 -1.01 11.89 -23.30
N GLY A 91 -1.82 12.21 -24.30
CA GLY A 91 -1.34 12.62 -25.61
C GLY A 91 -0.33 11.64 -26.21
N ASP A 92 0.77 12.16 -26.71
CA ASP A 92 1.87 11.40 -27.33
C ASP A 92 2.99 11.04 -26.33
N ASP A 93 2.85 11.36 -25.05
CA ASP A 93 3.88 11.19 -24.01
C ASP A 93 4.24 9.73 -23.68
N GLY A 94 3.54 8.76 -24.29
CA GLY A 94 3.71 7.35 -23.99
C GLY A 94 2.96 6.91 -22.71
N THR A 95 3.17 5.67 -22.33
CA THR A 95 2.52 5.09 -21.15
C THR A 95 3.43 5.26 -19.93
N ARG A 96 2.89 5.82 -18.85
CA ARG A 96 3.61 6.10 -17.58
C ARG A 96 2.97 5.33 -16.44
N LYS A 97 3.78 4.93 -15.49
CA LYS A 97 3.31 4.32 -14.23
C LYS A 97 2.64 5.39 -13.35
N ALA A 98 1.43 5.12 -12.90
CA ALA A 98 0.64 6.00 -12.04
C ALA A 98 0.46 5.44 -10.63
N ASN A 99 0.38 4.11 -10.49
CA ASN A 99 0.28 3.41 -9.21
C ASN A 99 1.07 2.11 -9.25
N ASP A 100 1.72 1.75 -8.15
CA ASP A 100 2.48 0.50 -8.06
C ASP A 100 2.71 0.20 -6.57
N LYS A 101 2.16 -0.92 -6.08
CA LYS A 101 2.20 -1.26 -4.66
C LYS A 101 2.11 -2.76 -4.44
N ILE A 102 3.02 -3.27 -3.66
CA ILE A 102 2.94 -4.56 -2.97
C ILE A 102 3.03 -4.24 -1.49
N TYR A 103 2.01 -4.59 -0.72
CA TYR A 103 1.97 -4.40 0.72
C TYR A 103 1.49 -5.66 1.40
N LEU A 104 2.28 -6.16 2.34
CA LEU A 104 1.96 -7.32 3.18
C LEU A 104 2.05 -6.90 4.63
N ASN A 105 1.06 -7.26 5.43
CA ASN A 105 1.07 -7.02 6.88
C ASN A 105 0.59 -8.25 7.62
N THR A 106 1.27 -8.59 8.69
CA THR A 106 0.86 -9.61 9.65
C THR A 106 1.06 -9.09 11.07
N ASN A 107 0.09 -9.32 11.94
CA ASN A 107 0.14 -8.94 13.35
C ASN A 107 -0.46 -10.05 14.21
N TYR A 108 0.37 -10.72 14.98
CA TYR A 108 -0.06 -11.74 15.94
C TYR A 108 -0.07 -11.16 17.35
N GLY A 109 -1.14 -11.40 18.09
CA GLY A 109 -1.33 -10.93 19.45
C GLY A 109 -1.81 -12.02 20.41
N TYR A 110 -1.32 -12.00 21.64
CA TYR A 110 -1.78 -12.80 22.75
C TYR A 110 -2.43 -11.91 23.82
N ALA A 111 -3.69 -12.16 24.15
CA ALA A 111 -4.48 -11.31 25.06
C ALA A 111 -3.88 -11.27 26.46
N ILE A 112 -3.58 -10.08 26.95
CA ILE A 112 -3.07 -9.79 28.30
C ILE A 112 -4.12 -9.08 29.17
N ALA A 113 -5.05 -8.35 28.53
CA ALA A 113 -6.21 -7.72 29.18
C ALA A 113 -7.35 -7.58 28.17
N LYS A 114 -8.49 -7.01 28.59
CA LYS A 114 -9.61 -6.73 27.69
C LYS A 114 -9.15 -5.83 26.54
N SER A 115 -9.28 -6.29 25.30
CA SER A 115 -8.87 -5.59 24.08
C SER A 115 -7.36 -5.28 23.94
N TRP A 116 -6.53 -5.71 24.89
CA TRP A 116 -5.08 -5.53 24.83
C TRP A 116 -4.36 -6.85 24.61
N TYR A 117 -3.42 -6.85 23.70
CA TYR A 117 -2.63 -8.01 23.32
C TYR A 117 -1.13 -7.66 23.36
N ALA A 118 -0.32 -8.51 23.95
CA ALA A 118 1.12 -8.52 23.67
C ALA A 118 1.29 -9.05 22.24
N SER A 119 2.01 -8.34 21.39
CA SER A 119 2.00 -8.60 19.95
C SER A 119 3.38 -8.53 19.30
N ALA A 120 3.46 -9.25 18.18
CA ALA A 120 4.55 -9.17 17.21
C ALA A 120 3.95 -8.89 15.83
N PHE A 121 4.60 -8.01 15.06
CA PHE A 121 4.15 -7.69 13.71
C PHE A 121 5.28 -7.70 12.70
N ALA A 122 4.92 -7.88 11.43
CA ALA A 122 5.79 -7.63 10.29
C ALA A 122 4.98 -6.95 9.19
N THR A 123 5.58 -5.93 8.59
CA THR A 123 5.04 -5.22 7.42
C THR A 123 6.10 -5.18 6.35
N PHE A 124 5.74 -5.60 5.14
CA PHE A 124 6.61 -5.53 3.96
C PHE A 124 5.95 -4.69 2.89
N GLN A 125 6.69 -3.78 2.29
CA GLN A 125 6.21 -2.93 1.20
C GLN A 125 7.27 -2.81 0.11
N THR A 126 6.87 -2.96 -1.16
CA THR A 126 7.68 -2.67 -2.34
C THR A 126 6.77 -2.39 -3.54
N GLN A 127 7.28 -2.46 -4.74
CA GLN A 127 6.61 -2.22 -6.02
C GLN A 127 6.95 -3.31 -7.04
N PHE A 128 6.20 -3.38 -8.14
CA PHE A 128 6.35 -4.41 -9.17
C PHE A 128 7.37 -4.05 -10.26
N SER A 129 7.44 -2.76 -10.63
CA SER A 129 8.10 -2.34 -11.86
C SER A 129 8.94 -1.07 -11.68
N PRO A 130 9.87 -0.78 -12.60
CA PRO A 130 10.63 0.46 -12.57
C PRO A 130 9.73 1.70 -12.57
N GLY A 131 10.14 2.71 -11.80
CA GLY A 131 9.56 4.04 -11.75
C GLY A 131 10.55 5.06 -12.30
N TYR A 132 10.05 6.14 -12.91
CA TYR A 132 10.85 7.16 -13.57
C TYR A 132 10.43 8.55 -13.13
N ASP A 133 11.36 9.47 -13.02
CA ASP A 133 11.05 10.89 -12.93
C ASP A 133 10.99 11.49 -14.34
N TYR A 134 9.78 11.51 -14.91
CA TYR A 134 9.54 12.01 -16.26
C TYR A 134 9.80 13.51 -16.43
N SER A 135 9.96 14.25 -15.34
CA SER A 135 10.29 15.69 -15.36
C SER A 135 11.80 15.94 -15.47
N VAL A 136 12.62 14.96 -15.08
CA VAL A 136 14.08 15.06 -15.06
C VAL A 136 14.69 14.19 -16.15
N ASN A 137 14.46 12.89 -16.10
CA ASN A 137 14.96 11.94 -17.08
C ASN A 137 14.06 10.70 -17.16
N LYS A 138 13.39 10.51 -18.30
CA LYS A 138 12.48 9.39 -18.54
C LYS A 138 13.17 8.05 -18.83
N ASP A 139 14.48 8.06 -19.07
CA ASP A 139 15.23 6.87 -19.49
C ASP A 139 16.02 6.26 -18.31
N VAL A 140 16.04 6.94 -17.15
CA VAL A 140 16.72 6.46 -15.94
C VAL A 140 15.67 6.20 -14.86
N ASP A 141 15.59 4.96 -14.43
CA ASP A 141 14.70 4.56 -13.34
C ASP A 141 15.16 5.15 -12.00
N ILE A 142 14.22 5.62 -11.21
CA ILE A 142 14.47 6.10 -9.85
C ILE A 142 14.03 5.08 -8.78
N SER A 143 13.35 4.03 -9.18
CA SER A 143 12.90 2.94 -8.32
C SER A 143 12.57 1.70 -9.14
N GLU A 144 12.65 0.51 -8.55
CA GLU A 144 12.19 -0.75 -9.13
C GLU A 144 11.81 -1.78 -8.05
N PHE A 145 11.49 -3.03 -8.45
CA PHE A 145 11.21 -4.09 -7.49
C PHE A 145 12.39 -4.28 -6.53
N MET A 146 12.12 -4.27 -5.21
CA MET A 146 13.13 -4.34 -4.14
C MET A 146 14.13 -3.16 -4.12
N ALA A 147 13.83 -2.06 -4.81
CA ALA A 147 14.60 -0.82 -4.77
C ALA A 147 13.66 0.42 -4.89
N PRO A 148 13.03 0.85 -3.75
CA PRO A 148 13.18 0.32 -2.41
C PRO A 148 12.22 -0.81 -2.07
N ALA A 149 12.61 -1.63 -1.06
CA ALA A 149 11.67 -2.41 -0.29
C ALA A 149 11.86 -2.10 1.21
N TYR A 150 10.75 -2.03 1.93
CA TYR A 150 10.74 -1.76 3.37
C TYR A 150 10.20 -2.98 4.10
N LEU A 151 10.97 -3.50 5.06
CA LEU A 151 10.53 -4.53 5.99
C LEU A 151 10.60 -3.95 7.41
N THR A 152 9.46 -3.77 8.05
CA THR A 152 9.38 -3.36 9.44
C THR A 152 8.85 -4.51 10.29
N THR A 153 9.57 -4.87 11.33
CA THR A 153 9.16 -5.90 12.30
C THR A 153 9.26 -5.33 13.72
N GLY A 154 8.42 -5.80 14.61
CA GLY A 154 8.50 -5.29 15.98
C GLY A 154 7.72 -6.11 17.00
N LEU A 155 8.06 -5.86 18.27
CA LEU A 155 7.39 -6.40 19.44
C LEU A 155 6.75 -5.26 20.23
N GLY A 156 5.53 -5.48 20.71
CA GLY A 156 4.82 -4.44 21.44
C GLY A 156 3.42 -4.84 21.85
N PHE A 157 2.48 -3.93 21.71
CA PHE A 157 1.12 -4.08 22.17
C PHE A 157 0.14 -3.72 21.07
N THR A 158 -0.92 -4.52 20.94
CA THR A 158 -2.06 -4.21 20.07
C THR A 158 -3.27 -3.91 20.94
N TYR A 159 -3.92 -2.79 20.68
CA TYR A 159 -5.25 -2.49 21.20
C TYR A 159 -6.28 -2.70 20.11
N ASP A 160 -7.13 -3.71 20.29
CA ASP A 160 -8.20 -4.09 19.35
C ASP A 160 -9.52 -4.24 20.12
N PRO A 161 -10.35 -3.18 20.20
CA PRO A 161 -11.69 -3.26 20.80
C PRO A 161 -12.69 -4.04 19.92
N GLY A 162 -12.28 -4.52 18.74
CA GLY A 162 -13.09 -5.32 17.83
C GLY A 162 -14.18 -4.54 17.08
N LYS A 163 -14.01 -3.21 16.88
CA LYS A 163 -15.01 -2.36 16.24
C LYS A 163 -14.41 -1.60 15.05
N ILE A 164 -14.15 -0.30 15.25
CA ILE A 164 -13.84 0.64 14.18
C ILE A 164 -12.33 0.73 13.94
N PHE A 165 -11.52 0.56 14.97
CA PHE A 165 -10.08 0.82 14.87
C PHE A 165 -9.24 -0.21 15.61
N THR A 166 -7.99 -0.32 15.18
CA THR A 166 -6.92 -1.10 15.83
C THR A 166 -5.67 -0.23 15.91
N VAL A 167 -4.97 -0.28 17.04
CA VAL A 167 -3.69 0.43 17.23
C VAL A 167 -2.63 -0.58 17.63
N VAL A 168 -1.48 -0.54 16.96
CA VAL A 168 -0.28 -1.32 17.29
C VAL A 168 0.81 -0.34 17.72
N LEU A 169 1.26 -0.45 18.96
CA LEU A 169 2.38 0.30 19.51
C LEU A 169 3.54 -0.66 19.72
N SER A 170 4.63 -0.42 19.04
CA SER A 170 5.87 -1.20 19.17
C SER A 170 7.03 -0.32 19.58
N PRO A 171 7.42 -0.33 20.86
CA PRO A 171 8.59 0.39 21.33
C PRO A 171 9.91 -0.26 20.89
N ALA A 172 9.88 -1.48 20.39
CA ALA A 172 11.01 -2.23 19.86
C ALA A 172 10.71 -2.67 18.44
N ALA A 173 11.00 -1.82 17.48
CA ALA A 173 10.81 -2.08 16.06
C ALA A 173 12.14 -1.99 15.30
N TRP A 174 12.38 -2.95 14.43
CA TRP A 174 13.44 -2.92 13.44
C TRP A 174 12.87 -2.60 12.07
N ARG A 175 13.53 -1.71 11.32
CA ARG A 175 13.21 -1.42 9.92
C ARG A 175 14.44 -1.66 9.05
N GLY A 176 14.26 -2.46 8.00
CA GLY A 176 15.24 -2.62 6.91
C GLY A 176 14.72 -1.94 5.66
N THR A 177 15.52 -1.01 5.10
CA THR A 177 15.30 -0.44 3.77
C THR A 177 16.26 -1.13 2.81
N PHE A 178 15.71 -1.88 1.86
CA PHE A 178 16.49 -2.63 0.86
C PHE A 178 16.51 -1.87 -0.45
N VAL A 179 17.70 -1.76 -1.07
CA VAL A 179 17.91 -1.16 -2.39
C VAL A 179 18.77 -2.15 -3.18
N LEU A 180 18.14 -3.12 -3.86
CA LEU A 180 18.84 -4.22 -4.54
C LEU A 180 19.33 -3.84 -5.95
N ASN A 181 19.03 -2.64 -6.45
CA ASN A 181 19.57 -2.10 -7.69
C ASN A 181 20.94 -1.47 -7.40
N ASP A 182 21.99 -1.96 -8.08
CA ASP A 182 23.37 -1.53 -7.85
C ASP A 182 23.55 -0.03 -8.09
N ARG A 183 23.01 0.51 -9.20
CA ARG A 183 23.10 1.93 -9.51
C ARG A 183 22.45 2.82 -8.44
N LEU A 184 21.23 2.48 -8.02
CA LEU A 184 20.53 3.23 -6.98
C LEU A 184 21.25 3.11 -5.63
N SER A 185 21.87 1.97 -5.34
CA SER A 185 22.71 1.76 -4.17
C SER A 185 23.95 2.63 -4.22
N ASP A 186 24.66 2.67 -5.35
CA ASP A 186 25.87 3.49 -5.54
C ASP A 186 25.57 4.99 -5.43
N GLU A 187 24.37 5.41 -5.83
CA GLU A 187 23.87 6.78 -5.66
C GLU A 187 23.43 7.12 -4.22
N GLY A 188 23.39 6.14 -3.30
CA GLY A 188 22.89 6.32 -1.94
C GLY A 188 21.38 6.60 -1.88
N ALA A 189 20.62 6.07 -2.85
CA ALA A 189 19.18 6.26 -2.90
C ALA A 189 18.49 5.66 -1.64
N TYR A 190 17.39 6.29 -1.22
CA TYR A 190 16.57 5.84 -0.07
C TYR A 190 17.34 5.74 1.25
N GLY A 191 18.44 6.50 1.39
CA GLY A 191 19.22 6.60 2.62
C GLY A 191 20.25 5.49 2.85
N VAL A 192 20.41 4.52 1.93
CA VAL A 192 21.49 3.53 2.04
C VAL A 192 22.85 4.22 1.82
N ASP A 193 23.89 3.72 2.47
CA ASP A 193 25.26 4.15 2.16
C ASP A 193 25.60 3.72 0.73
N PRO A 194 26.33 4.55 -0.04
CA PRO A 194 26.78 4.20 -1.39
C PRO A 194 27.43 2.82 -1.47
N GLY A 195 26.93 1.98 -2.37
CA GLY A 195 27.34 0.60 -2.55
C GLY A 195 26.80 -0.39 -1.50
N LYS A 196 25.91 0.05 -0.61
CA LYS A 196 25.19 -0.82 0.34
C LYS A 196 23.76 -1.05 -0.10
N HIS A 197 23.26 -2.26 0.11
CA HIS A 197 21.90 -2.66 -0.27
C HIS A 197 20.91 -2.68 0.88
N LEU A 198 21.34 -2.36 2.08
CA LEU A 198 20.51 -2.38 3.28
C LEU A 198 20.86 -1.20 4.19
N LEU A 199 19.85 -0.38 4.48
CA LEU A 199 19.85 0.50 5.64
C LEU A 199 19.06 -0.18 6.74
N SER A 200 19.67 -0.33 7.91
CA SER A 200 19.07 -0.97 9.09
C SER A 200 18.87 0.07 10.18
N SER A 201 17.67 0.22 10.68
CA SER A 201 17.34 1.10 11.78
C SER A 201 16.56 0.37 12.88
N PHE A 202 16.66 0.90 14.10
CA PHE A 202 15.96 0.38 15.27
C PHE A 202 15.27 1.52 16.02
N GLY A 203 13.98 1.34 16.32
CA GLY A 203 13.21 2.44 16.86
C GLY A 203 11.84 2.05 17.41
N ALA A 204 10.92 3.02 17.42
CA ALA A 204 9.52 2.82 17.75
C ALA A 204 8.65 2.88 16.49
N ASN A 205 7.60 2.06 16.48
CA ASN A 205 6.55 2.12 15.47
C ASN A 205 5.18 2.25 16.12
N LEU A 206 4.36 3.15 15.61
CA LEU A 206 2.94 3.30 15.94
C LEU A 206 2.13 3.18 14.66
N LYS A 207 1.28 2.15 14.59
CA LYS A 207 0.35 1.94 13.49
C LYS A 207 -1.08 2.03 13.98
N GLY A 208 -1.89 2.87 13.35
CA GLY A 208 -3.32 2.98 13.57
C GLY A 208 -4.09 2.64 12.30
N GLU A 209 -5.07 1.76 12.39
CA GLU A 209 -5.98 1.45 11.30
C GLU A 209 -7.42 1.67 11.75
N ALA A 210 -8.23 2.31 10.91
CA ALA A 210 -9.65 2.51 11.16
C ALA A 210 -10.46 2.25 9.89
N LYS A 211 -11.60 1.57 10.05
CA LYS A 211 -12.59 1.34 8.99
C LYS A 211 -13.97 1.68 9.51
N TYR A 212 -14.64 2.60 8.84
CA TYR A 212 -15.95 3.08 9.29
C TYR A 212 -16.87 3.36 8.11
N GLU A 213 -18.08 2.79 8.14
CA GLU A 213 -19.16 3.14 7.22
C GLU A 213 -19.86 4.38 7.77
N PHE A 214 -19.58 5.56 7.22
CA PHE A 214 -20.10 6.83 7.68
C PHE A 214 -21.43 7.22 7.02
N LEU A 215 -21.72 6.64 5.85
CA LEU A 215 -23.00 6.69 5.15
C LEU A 215 -23.26 5.34 4.52
N LYS A 216 -24.53 5.04 4.25
CA LYS A 216 -24.91 3.80 3.55
C LYS A 216 -24.12 3.67 2.24
N ASN A 217 -23.41 2.56 2.06
CA ASN A 217 -22.54 2.27 0.93
C ASN A 217 -21.29 3.19 0.80
N MET A 218 -20.95 3.95 1.84
CA MET A 218 -19.77 4.80 1.86
C MET A 218 -18.88 4.45 3.06
N THR A 219 -17.72 3.87 2.79
CA THR A 219 -16.77 3.43 3.80
C THR A 219 -15.49 4.24 3.71
N VAL A 220 -15.02 4.74 4.84
CA VAL A 220 -13.66 5.28 4.98
C VAL A 220 -12.76 4.22 5.62
N TYR A 221 -11.59 4.01 5.03
CA TYR A 221 -10.48 3.30 5.64
C TYR A 221 -9.32 4.28 5.79
N SER A 222 -8.72 4.31 6.97
CA SER A 222 -7.55 5.14 7.26
C SER A 222 -6.49 4.28 7.91
N ARG A 223 -5.25 4.40 7.43
CA ARG A 223 -4.06 3.76 8.02
C ARG A 223 -2.97 4.80 8.19
N LEU A 224 -2.57 5.02 9.43
CA LEU A 224 -1.45 5.86 9.82
C LEU A 224 -0.33 4.96 10.34
N ASP A 225 0.86 5.10 9.80
CA ASP A 225 2.08 4.43 10.23
C ASP A 225 3.14 5.49 10.56
N LEU A 226 3.59 5.52 11.81
CA LEU A 226 4.62 6.42 12.31
C LEU A 226 5.83 5.60 12.75
N TYR A 227 7.02 6.04 12.33
CA TYR A 227 8.27 5.41 12.75
C TYR A 227 9.26 6.46 13.24
N SER A 228 9.97 6.16 14.30
CA SER A 228 11.03 7.00 14.87
C SER A 228 12.28 6.14 15.06
N ASP A 229 13.39 6.50 14.42
CA ASP A 229 14.67 5.83 14.58
C ASP A 229 15.36 6.33 15.87
N TYR A 230 15.62 5.44 16.81
CA TYR A 230 16.28 5.77 18.07
C TYR A 230 17.76 6.13 17.88
N LEU A 231 18.39 5.64 16.83
CA LEU A 231 19.83 5.77 16.60
C LEU A 231 20.16 7.01 15.76
N HIS A 232 19.22 7.44 14.91
CA HIS A 232 19.42 8.56 14.00
C HIS A 232 18.24 9.54 14.07
N LYS A 233 18.47 10.72 14.65
CA LYS A 233 17.49 11.82 14.74
C LYS A 233 16.10 11.37 15.26
N PRO A 234 15.97 10.89 16.50
CA PRO A 234 14.74 10.28 17.01
C PRO A 234 13.52 11.23 17.06
N LEU A 235 13.71 12.53 16.91
CA LEU A 235 12.63 13.51 16.80
C LEU A 235 12.10 13.67 15.36
N ASN A 236 12.80 13.16 14.36
CA ASN A 236 12.30 13.07 13.00
C ASN A 236 11.41 11.83 12.89
N ILE A 237 10.12 12.06 12.79
CA ILE A 237 9.14 10.97 12.70
C ILE A 237 8.78 10.79 11.22
N ASP A 238 9.02 9.58 10.70
CA ASP A 238 8.52 9.18 9.40
C ASP A 238 7.02 8.96 9.49
N VAL A 239 6.31 9.44 8.50
CA VAL A 239 4.85 9.38 8.41
C VAL A 239 4.46 8.71 7.11
N ASN A 240 3.59 7.70 7.19
CA ASN A 240 2.87 7.16 6.04
C ASN A 240 1.38 7.11 6.40
N TRP A 241 0.60 8.00 5.81
CA TRP A 241 -0.83 8.10 6.08
C TRP A 241 -1.63 7.88 4.81
N GLU A 242 -2.35 6.78 4.77
CA GLU A 242 -3.26 6.42 3.68
C GLU A 242 -4.72 6.60 4.13
N VAL A 243 -5.52 7.25 3.32
CA VAL A 243 -6.97 7.33 3.48
C VAL A 243 -7.63 6.87 2.19
N GLN A 244 -8.58 5.96 2.31
CA GLN A 244 -9.37 5.46 1.21
C GLN A 244 -10.86 5.65 1.51
N ILE A 245 -11.57 6.37 0.64
CA ILE A 245 -13.02 6.50 0.69
C ILE A 245 -13.59 5.67 -0.46
N ASN A 246 -14.33 4.63 -0.12
CA ASN A 246 -14.99 3.77 -1.10
C ASN A 246 -16.50 4.05 -1.09
N MET A 247 -17.04 4.37 -2.26
CA MET A 247 -18.43 4.71 -2.50
C MET A 247 -19.03 3.71 -3.48
N ILE A 248 -19.89 2.80 -2.98
CA ILE A 248 -20.51 1.75 -3.76
C ILE A 248 -21.81 2.28 -4.37
N ILE A 249 -21.84 2.42 -5.70
CA ILE A 249 -22.99 2.91 -6.47
C ILE A 249 -24.01 1.77 -6.65
N ASN A 250 -23.52 0.57 -7.00
CA ASN A 250 -24.34 -0.64 -7.14
C ASN A 250 -23.47 -1.90 -6.97
N LYS A 251 -23.99 -3.09 -7.28
CA LYS A 251 -23.27 -4.38 -7.11
C LYS A 251 -21.90 -4.46 -7.79
N TRP A 252 -21.69 -3.67 -8.83
CA TRP A 252 -20.51 -3.75 -9.72
C TRP A 252 -19.74 -2.43 -9.77
N PHE A 253 -20.43 -1.30 -9.65
CA PHE A 253 -19.86 0.03 -9.84
C PHE A 253 -19.54 0.69 -8.50
N SER A 254 -18.31 1.20 -8.40
CA SER A 254 -17.84 1.97 -7.26
C SER A 254 -16.99 3.16 -7.69
N THR A 255 -16.95 4.17 -6.84
CA THR A 255 -15.99 5.25 -6.90
C THR A 255 -15.08 5.15 -5.68
N THR A 256 -13.79 5.32 -5.87
CA THR A 256 -12.84 5.32 -4.75
C THR A 256 -11.94 6.54 -4.85
N LEU A 257 -11.82 7.27 -3.75
CA LEU A 257 -10.79 8.28 -3.53
C LEU A 257 -9.74 7.69 -2.60
N THR A 258 -8.51 7.61 -3.06
CA THR A 258 -7.36 7.18 -2.24
C THR A 258 -6.38 8.34 -2.13
N THR A 259 -6.01 8.72 -0.93
CA THR A 259 -4.93 9.67 -0.68
C THR A 259 -3.82 8.98 0.09
N ASN A 260 -2.58 9.34 -0.20
CA ASN A 260 -1.42 8.89 0.55
C ASN A 260 -0.48 10.07 0.78
N LEU A 261 -0.20 10.36 2.05
CA LEU A 261 0.76 11.35 2.49
C LEU A 261 1.95 10.61 3.09
N MET A 262 3.16 10.91 2.59
CA MET A 262 4.40 10.32 3.07
C MET A 262 5.39 11.42 3.42
N TYR A 263 6.09 11.24 4.53
CA TYR A 263 7.27 12.00 4.91
C TYR A 263 8.30 11.03 5.47
N ASP A 264 9.51 11.11 4.97
CA ASP A 264 10.64 10.30 5.41
C ASP A 264 11.89 11.19 5.29
N ASP A 265 12.61 11.38 6.40
CA ASP A 265 13.80 12.25 6.43
C ASP A 265 14.97 11.67 5.63
N ASP A 266 15.02 10.38 5.42
CA ASP A 266 16.07 9.70 4.67
C ASP A 266 15.86 9.78 3.15
N VAL A 267 14.60 10.02 2.71
CA VAL A 267 14.25 10.18 1.30
C VAL A 267 14.42 11.63 0.85
N LYS A 268 15.43 11.90 0.02
CA LYS A 268 15.72 13.25 -0.52
C LYS A 268 15.10 13.40 -1.89
N ILE A 269 14.27 14.42 -2.04
CA ILE A 269 13.58 14.76 -3.28
C ILE A 269 14.31 15.93 -3.94
N VAL A 270 14.61 15.77 -5.24
CA VAL A 270 15.17 16.85 -6.07
C VAL A 270 14.05 17.84 -6.39
N GLN A 271 14.30 19.13 -6.14
CA GLN A 271 13.36 20.21 -6.42
C GLN A 271 13.62 20.82 -7.80
N LYS A 272 12.68 21.61 -8.30
CA LYS A 272 12.79 22.29 -9.58
C LYS A 272 14.02 23.24 -9.68
N ASP A 273 14.50 23.74 -8.55
CA ASP A 273 15.70 24.57 -8.44
C ASP A 273 16.99 23.75 -8.30
N GLY A 274 16.92 22.42 -8.39
CA GLY A 274 18.04 21.50 -8.24
C GLY A 274 18.42 21.19 -6.79
N THR A 275 17.82 21.82 -5.78
CA THR A 275 18.08 21.49 -4.38
C THR A 275 17.50 20.13 -4.00
N LYS A 276 18.20 19.42 -3.10
CA LYS A 276 17.73 18.12 -2.57
C LYS A 276 17.35 18.28 -1.09
N GLY A 277 16.21 17.72 -0.70
CA GLY A 277 15.78 17.73 0.70
C GLY A 277 14.59 16.83 0.96
N SER A 278 14.37 16.50 2.24
CA SER A 278 13.17 15.78 2.67
C SER A 278 11.95 16.66 2.48
N ARG A 279 10.90 16.11 1.93
CA ARG A 279 9.63 16.81 1.66
C ARG A 279 8.45 15.89 1.92
N VAL A 280 7.34 16.49 2.29
CA VAL A 280 6.06 15.79 2.29
C VAL A 280 5.71 15.43 0.84
N GLN A 281 5.42 14.15 0.63
CA GLN A 281 4.93 13.61 -0.63
C GLN A 281 3.44 13.37 -0.50
N PHE A 282 2.66 13.78 -1.48
CA PHE A 282 1.22 13.57 -1.50
C PHE A 282 0.80 12.97 -2.83
N LYS A 283 0.01 11.90 -2.75
CA LYS A 283 -0.60 11.25 -3.91
C LYS A 283 -2.10 11.16 -3.71
N GLU A 284 -2.85 11.50 -4.74
CA GLU A 284 -4.30 11.36 -4.78
C GLU A 284 -4.71 10.58 -6.03
N ILE A 285 -5.59 9.62 -5.87
CA ILE A 285 -6.18 8.85 -6.97
C ILE A 285 -7.69 8.82 -6.78
N LEU A 286 -8.42 9.45 -7.69
CA LEU A 286 -9.86 9.34 -7.80
C LEU A 286 -10.18 8.46 -9.01
N GLY A 287 -10.88 7.37 -8.80
CA GLY A 287 -11.22 6.43 -9.87
C GLY A 287 -12.67 5.96 -9.78
N VAL A 288 -13.27 5.74 -10.95
CA VAL A 288 -14.57 5.11 -11.11
C VAL A 288 -14.37 3.79 -11.84
N GLY A 289 -15.04 2.73 -11.42
CA GLY A 289 -14.86 1.44 -12.06
C GLY A 289 -15.67 0.31 -11.48
N VAL A 290 -15.28 -0.90 -11.82
CA VAL A 290 -15.90 -2.13 -11.34
C VAL A 290 -15.13 -2.67 -10.14
N GLN A 291 -15.87 -3.16 -9.15
CA GLN A 291 -15.33 -3.76 -7.93
C GLN A 291 -16.10 -5.00 -7.56
N PHE A 292 -15.39 -6.05 -7.17
CA PHE A 292 -15.94 -7.28 -6.63
C PHE A 292 -15.49 -7.43 -5.18
N ASN A 293 -16.45 -7.58 -4.27
CA ASN A 293 -16.19 -7.85 -2.86
C ASN A 293 -16.45 -9.33 -2.56
N PHE A 294 -15.63 -9.96 -1.74
CA PHE A 294 -15.74 -11.37 -1.39
C PHE A 294 -15.24 -11.66 0.02
#